data_adee0a96176d934b6cadd200b2bb5ce8
#
_entry.id   adee0a96176d934b6cadd200b2bb5ce8
#
_cell.length_a   1.000
_cell.length_b   1.000
_cell.length_c   1.000
_cell.angle_alpha   90.00
_cell.angle_beta   90.00
_cell.angle_gamma   90.00
#
_symmetry.space_group_name_H-M   'P 1'
#
loop_
_entity.id
_entity.type
_entity.pdbx_description
1 polymer ?
#
loop_
_entity_poly.entity_id
_entity_poly.type
_entity_poly.pdbx_seq_one_letter_code
_entity_poly.pdbx_strand_id
1 'polypeptide(L)'
;RAKGLLVGTEAGVEYHQTFRDKGMDRPLPVAFYDPTNPAARDYVWNKLKNNYFDLGVRVFWLDACEPELNPGHPSNLRFYAGKGLNVSNLYPRENARMIWEGMREQGEDEFLTLCRSAWAGQAKYGAAVWSGDIGPTWEALYTQVRAGQSIGIAGIPWWTSDIGGFHGGDASDPAYQELFARWFEFGAFCPLMRVHGHREPREDVASENPGGPNEIWSYGEEVADICSRYILLRETLRPYLTRVMDEASECGIPAMRALFLEFPEDGRCWSWDGEFLLGPDLLVSPITEAGSRTARVYLPRGARWRQLLIAPSRGDEDQEATASYMLGETFEGGSELTIDAPLECIPLFIRENTDLD
;
A
#
# COMPACT_ATOMS: atom_id res chain seq x y z
N ARG A 1 -4.46 -2.79 -34.39
CA ARG A 1 -3.76 -1.89 -35.35
C ARG A 1 -4.75 -0.99 -36.12
N ALA A 2 -5.67 -1.53 -36.89
CA ALA A 2 -6.58 -0.74 -37.77
C ALA A 2 -7.50 0.27 -37.02
N LYS A 3 -7.56 0.23 -35.68
CA LYS A 3 -8.49 1.04 -34.88
C LYS A 3 -7.82 2.21 -34.11
N GLY A 4 -6.50 2.38 -34.21
CA GLY A 4 -5.80 3.44 -33.48
C GLY A 4 -5.90 3.34 -31.95
N LEU A 5 -5.89 2.11 -31.39
CA LEU A 5 -6.10 1.85 -29.97
C LEU A 5 -4.80 1.74 -29.16
N LEU A 6 -3.65 1.85 -29.83
CA LEU A 6 -2.33 1.65 -29.23
C LEU A 6 -1.59 2.98 -29.08
N VAL A 7 -0.69 3.03 -28.10
CA VAL A 7 0.26 4.13 -27.96
C VAL A 7 1.13 4.21 -29.21
N GLY A 8 1.26 5.41 -29.75
CA GLY A 8 2.08 5.68 -30.93
C GLY A 8 3.33 6.49 -30.60
N THR A 9 4.03 6.85 -31.67
CA THR A 9 5.16 7.76 -31.63
C THR A 9 4.82 9.10 -32.30
N GLU A 10 5.60 10.14 -32.05
CA GLU A 10 5.46 11.43 -32.73
C GLU A 10 5.67 11.31 -34.26
N ALA A 11 6.33 10.26 -34.73
CA ALA A 11 6.48 9.94 -36.15
C ALA A 11 5.23 9.27 -36.79
N GLY A 12 4.18 9.02 -35.98
CA GLY A 12 2.93 8.44 -36.47
C GLY A 12 2.94 6.92 -36.67
N VAL A 13 3.92 6.24 -36.08
CA VAL A 13 3.99 4.78 -36.05
C VAL A 13 3.64 4.26 -34.64
N GLU A 14 3.18 3.01 -34.56
CA GLU A 14 2.92 2.37 -33.26
C GLU A 14 4.22 2.22 -32.47
N TYR A 15 4.14 2.44 -31.15
CA TYR A 15 5.25 2.15 -30.25
C TYR A 15 5.27 0.66 -29.91
N HIS A 16 6.41 0.03 -30.12
CA HIS A 16 6.67 -1.36 -29.76
C HIS A 16 7.93 -1.46 -28.91
N GLN A 17 7.89 -2.31 -27.90
CA GLN A 17 9.08 -2.73 -27.18
C GLN A 17 9.21 -4.24 -27.18
N THR A 18 10.40 -4.72 -26.87
CA THR A 18 10.68 -6.14 -26.73
C THR A 18 10.43 -6.55 -25.29
N PHE A 19 9.59 -7.56 -25.12
CA PHE A 19 9.30 -8.16 -23.83
C PHE A 19 9.70 -9.64 -23.83
N ARG A 20 10.33 -10.09 -22.74
CA ARG A 20 10.67 -11.49 -22.51
C ARG A 20 10.16 -11.90 -21.14
N ASP A 21 9.32 -12.90 -21.12
CA ASP A 21 8.79 -13.49 -19.90
C ASP A 21 9.36 -14.89 -19.68
N LYS A 22 9.13 -15.45 -18.50
CA LYS A 22 9.48 -16.80 -18.10
C LYS A 22 8.90 -17.80 -19.10
N GLY A 23 9.70 -18.80 -19.47
CA GLY A 23 9.28 -19.86 -20.40
C GLY A 23 9.21 -19.44 -21.87
N MET A 24 9.57 -18.21 -22.22
CA MET A 24 9.64 -17.78 -23.62
C MET A 24 11.00 -18.09 -24.24
N ASP A 25 11.03 -18.84 -25.33
CA ASP A 25 12.26 -19.12 -26.08
C ASP A 25 12.87 -17.87 -26.72
N ARG A 26 12.05 -16.88 -27.02
CA ARG A 26 12.48 -15.63 -27.65
C ARG A 26 11.65 -14.44 -27.16
N PRO A 27 12.24 -13.24 -27.15
CA PRO A 27 11.50 -12.02 -26.87
C PRO A 27 10.39 -11.79 -27.90
N LEU A 28 9.27 -11.25 -27.45
CA LEU A 28 8.14 -10.87 -28.30
C LEU A 28 8.02 -9.34 -28.37
N PRO A 29 7.65 -8.79 -29.54
CA PRO A 29 7.27 -7.39 -29.62
C PRO A 29 5.90 -7.22 -28.96
N VAL A 30 5.83 -6.31 -28.00
CA VAL A 30 4.59 -5.92 -27.32
C VAL A 30 4.29 -4.46 -27.59
N ALA A 31 3.01 -4.11 -27.57
CA ALA A 31 2.53 -2.75 -27.71
C ALA A 31 1.59 -2.44 -26.54
N PHE A 32 1.62 -1.21 -26.07
CA PHE A 32 0.71 -0.75 -25.03
C PHE A 32 -0.58 -0.22 -25.67
N TYR A 33 -1.73 -0.58 -25.09
CA TYR A 33 -2.95 0.09 -25.44
C TYR A 33 -2.95 1.54 -24.90
N ASP A 34 -3.70 2.41 -25.52
CA ASP A 34 -3.78 3.80 -25.09
C ASP A 34 -5.04 4.05 -24.25
N PRO A 35 -4.95 4.07 -22.89
CA PRO A 35 -6.10 4.27 -22.05
C PRO A 35 -6.67 5.70 -22.12
N THR A 36 -5.93 6.65 -22.70
CA THR A 36 -6.46 8.01 -22.93
C THR A 36 -7.49 8.04 -24.08
N ASN A 37 -7.53 6.97 -24.91
CA ASN A 37 -8.53 6.78 -25.95
C ASN A 37 -9.75 6.03 -25.40
N PRO A 38 -10.96 6.65 -25.35
CA PRO A 38 -12.17 5.95 -24.90
C PRO A 38 -12.43 4.63 -25.61
N ALA A 39 -12.26 4.58 -26.94
CA ALA A 39 -12.47 3.36 -27.71
C ALA A 39 -11.46 2.25 -27.35
N ALA A 40 -10.27 2.60 -26.86
CA ALA A 40 -9.30 1.63 -26.38
C ALA A 40 -9.72 1.09 -25.01
N ARG A 41 -10.22 1.94 -24.11
CA ARG A 41 -10.79 1.51 -22.83
C ARG A 41 -11.95 0.53 -23.04
N ASP A 42 -12.92 0.88 -23.88
CA ASP A 42 -14.07 0.02 -24.19
C ASP A 42 -13.62 -1.34 -24.76
N TYR A 43 -12.63 -1.33 -25.65
CA TYR A 43 -12.11 -2.56 -26.23
C TYR A 43 -11.45 -3.46 -25.17
N VAL A 44 -10.59 -2.90 -24.31
CA VAL A 44 -9.90 -3.66 -23.27
C VAL A 44 -10.88 -4.12 -22.21
N TRP A 45 -11.78 -3.25 -21.76
CA TRP A 45 -12.83 -3.65 -20.81
C TRP A 45 -13.66 -4.83 -21.31
N ASN A 46 -14.11 -4.80 -22.57
CA ASN A 46 -14.87 -5.91 -23.14
C ASN A 46 -14.10 -7.23 -23.13
N LYS A 47 -12.74 -7.18 -23.24
CA LYS A 47 -11.90 -8.38 -23.10
C LYS A 47 -11.83 -8.86 -21.65
N LEU A 48 -11.64 -7.94 -20.71
CA LEU A 48 -11.65 -8.26 -19.28
C LEU A 48 -13.02 -8.77 -18.83
N LYS A 49 -14.09 -8.12 -19.29
CA LYS A 49 -15.44 -8.53 -18.97
C LYS A 49 -15.70 -9.97 -19.39
N ASN A 50 -15.51 -10.28 -20.67
CA ASN A 50 -15.84 -11.59 -21.23
C ASN A 50 -14.97 -12.74 -20.68
N ASN A 51 -13.73 -12.46 -20.25
CA ASN A 51 -12.79 -13.51 -19.84
C ASN A 51 -12.60 -13.60 -18.32
N TYR A 52 -13.01 -12.60 -17.55
CA TYR A 52 -12.82 -12.55 -16.09
C TYR A 52 -14.09 -12.12 -15.34
N PHE A 53 -14.66 -10.96 -15.66
CA PHE A 53 -15.82 -10.45 -14.93
C PHE A 53 -17.03 -11.38 -15.06
N ASP A 54 -17.35 -11.85 -16.25
CA ASP A 54 -18.47 -12.79 -16.50
C ASP A 54 -18.25 -14.16 -15.85
N LEU A 55 -17.01 -14.48 -15.45
CA LEU A 55 -16.65 -15.67 -14.67
C LEU A 55 -16.66 -15.44 -13.15
N GLY A 56 -17.02 -14.23 -12.69
CA GLY A 56 -17.14 -13.92 -11.26
C GLY A 56 -15.99 -13.12 -10.66
N VAL A 57 -14.94 -12.74 -11.42
CA VAL A 57 -13.86 -11.90 -10.93
C VAL A 57 -14.36 -10.46 -10.71
N ARG A 58 -14.16 -9.90 -9.50
CA ARG A 58 -14.63 -8.56 -9.13
C ARG A 58 -13.51 -7.63 -8.65
N VAL A 59 -12.34 -8.16 -8.36
CA VAL A 59 -11.16 -7.39 -7.93
C VAL A 59 -10.07 -7.53 -8.98
N PHE A 60 -9.50 -6.42 -9.42
CA PHE A 60 -8.47 -6.38 -10.44
C PHE A 60 -7.18 -5.79 -9.88
N TRP A 61 -6.08 -6.49 -10.10
CA TRP A 61 -4.73 -6.01 -9.85
C TRP A 61 -4.14 -5.50 -11.16
N LEU A 62 -3.89 -4.18 -11.23
CA LEU A 62 -3.42 -3.46 -12.41
C LEU A 62 -1.92 -3.16 -12.24
N ASP A 63 -1.10 -4.16 -12.51
CA ASP A 63 0.34 -4.05 -12.44
C ASP A 63 0.94 -3.51 -13.74
N ALA A 64 2.18 -2.98 -13.69
CA ALA A 64 2.94 -2.44 -14.82
C ALA A 64 2.20 -1.38 -15.67
N CYS A 65 1.34 -0.60 -15.02
CA CYS A 65 0.46 0.40 -15.67
C CYS A 65 1.01 1.82 -15.63
N GLU A 66 2.32 2.00 -15.55
CA GLU A 66 3.02 3.29 -15.68
C GLU A 66 2.89 3.91 -17.10
N PRO A 67 2.99 3.21 -18.24
CA PRO A 67 3.48 1.86 -18.51
C PRO A 67 5.01 1.80 -18.47
N GLU A 68 5.56 0.60 -18.32
CA GLU A 68 7.01 0.36 -18.37
C GLU A 68 7.53 0.44 -19.79
N LEU A 69 7.79 1.64 -20.27
CA LEU A 69 8.30 1.90 -21.61
C LEU A 69 9.83 1.86 -21.62
N ASN A 70 10.43 0.80 -22.11
CA ASN A 70 11.87 0.67 -22.21
C ASN A 70 12.30 0.36 -23.67
N PRO A 71 13.12 1.17 -24.33
CA PRO A 71 13.73 2.44 -23.90
C PRO A 71 12.83 3.68 -24.17
N GLY A 72 11.57 3.62 -23.91
CA GLY A 72 10.62 4.69 -24.20
C GLY A 72 10.95 6.00 -23.47
N HIS A 73 10.95 7.10 -24.19
CA HIS A 73 11.03 8.44 -23.62
C HIS A 73 9.76 9.22 -23.98
N PRO A 74 9.13 9.92 -23.02
CA PRO A 74 7.86 10.62 -23.26
C PRO A 74 7.86 11.57 -24.46
N SER A 75 9.00 12.16 -24.80
CA SER A 75 9.11 13.06 -25.96
C SER A 75 8.84 12.41 -27.30
N ASN A 76 8.99 11.08 -27.40
CA ASN A 76 8.71 10.33 -28.63
C ASN A 76 7.32 9.67 -28.62
N LEU A 77 6.60 9.75 -27.51
CA LEU A 77 5.29 9.10 -27.40
C LEU A 77 4.16 10.00 -27.86
N ARG A 78 3.18 9.38 -28.48
CA ARG A 78 1.94 10.01 -28.89
C ARG A 78 0.74 9.21 -28.40
N PHE A 79 -0.08 9.85 -27.60
CA PHE A 79 -1.35 9.34 -27.12
C PHE A 79 -2.52 10.00 -27.84
N TYR A 80 -3.70 9.41 -27.73
CA TYR A 80 -4.94 10.02 -28.21
C TYR A 80 -5.16 11.40 -27.59
N ALA A 81 -4.91 11.54 -26.28
CA ALA A 81 -5.06 12.81 -25.57
C ALA A 81 -4.00 13.85 -25.92
N GLY A 82 -2.88 13.48 -26.56
CA GLY A 82 -1.83 14.43 -26.92
C GLY A 82 -0.42 13.87 -26.96
N LYS A 83 0.56 14.78 -26.89
CA LYS A 83 1.99 14.44 -26.85
C LYS A 83 2.36 13.80 -25.52
N GLY A 84 3.25 12.82 -25.56
CA GLY A 84 3.69 12.08 -24.39
C GLY A 84 4.23 12.98 -23.26
N LEU A 85 5.04 14.00 -23.57
CA LEU A 85 5.53 14.96 -22.57
C LEU A 85 4.42 15.64 -21.76
N ASN A 86 3.23 15.76 -22.30
CA ASN A 86 2.11 16.44 -21.64
C ASN A 86 1.16 15.49 -20.94
N VAL A 87 1.06 14.23 -21.41
CA VAL A 87 -0.06 13.36 -21.03
C VAL A 87 0.34 11.96 -20.56
N SER A 88 1.60 11.55 -20.63
CA SER A 88 2.02 10.19 -20.25
C SER A 88 1.57 9.81 -18.84
N ASN A 89 1.66 10.72 -17.88
CA ASN A 89 1.28 10.48 -16.50
C ASN A 89 -0.23 10.25 -16.29
N LEU A 90 -1.06 10.51 -17.31
CA LEU A 90 -2.48 10.17 -17.27
C LEU A 90 -2.72 8.66 -17.45
N TYR A 91 -1.73 7.91 -17.93
CA TYR A 91 -1.89 6.48 -18.23
C TYR A 91 -2.46 5.68 -17.06
N PRO A 92 -1.88 5.68 -15.85
CA PRO A 92 -2.42 4.92 -14.72
C PRO A 92 -3.82 5.37 -14.33
N ARG A 93 -4.08 6.67 -14.36
CA ARG A 93 -5.40 7.22 -14.04
C ARG A 93 -6.47 6.77 -15.02
N GLU A 94 -6.21 6.85 -16.32
CA GLU A 94 -7.17 6.45 -17.34
C GLU A 94 -7.31 4.92 -17.43
N ASN A 95 -6.27 4.18 -17.03
CA ASN A 95 -6.34 2.72 -16.90
C ASN A 95 -7.25 2.31 -15.72
N ALA A 96 -7.12 2.94 -14.55
CA ALA A 96 -8.04 2.75 -13.42
C ALA A 96 -9.48 3.16 -13.79
N ARG A 97 -9.63 4.26 -14.54
CA ARG A 97 -10.91 4.72 -15.06
C ARG A 97 -11.61 3.68 -15.94
N MET A 98 -10.87 2.93 -16.76
CA MET A 98 -11.43 1.85 -17.58
C MET A 98 -12.15 0.80 -16.74
N ILE A 99 -11.53 0.34 -15.66
CA ILE A 99 -12.15 -0.62 -14.74
C ILE A 99 -13.36 0.02 -14.06
N TRP A 100 -13.19 1.24 -13.55
CA TRP A 100 -14.27 1.95 -12.85
C TRP A 100 -15.52 2.15 -13.71
N GLU A 101 -15.36 2.65 -14.94
CA GLU A 101 -16.46 2.82 -15.90
C GLU A 101 -17.12 1.47 -16.21
N GLY A 102 -16.31 0.46 -16.52
CA GLY A 102 -16.80 -0.86 -16.89
C GLY A 102 -17.53 -1.59 -15.75
N MET A 103 -17.03 -1.53 -14.51
CA MET A 103 -17.67 -2.13 -13.35
C MET A 103 -19.03 -1.47 -13.08
N ARG A 104 -19.08 -0.14 -13.08
CA ARG A 104 -20.33 0.61 -12.87
C ARG A 104 -21.38 0.36 -13.97
N GLU A 105 -20.97 0.20 -15.21
CA GLU A 105 -21.88 -0.19 -16.31
C GLU A 105 -22.51 -1.58 -16.09
N GLN A 106 -21.87 -2.44 -15.31
CA GLN A 106 -22.41 -3.74 -14.91
C GLN A 106 -23.24 -3.71 -13.62
N GLY A 107 -23.40 -2.52 -13.01
CA GLY A 107 -24.16 -2.34 -11.77
C GLY A 107 -23.35 -2.62 -10.49
N GLU A 108 -22.03 -2.73 -10.58
CA GLU A 108 -21.15 -2.85 -9.42
C GLU A 108 -20.84 -1.45 -8.88
N ASP A 109 -21.21 -1.19 -7.63
CA ASP A 109 -20.98 0.10 -6.97
C ASP A 109 -19.87 0.02 -5.91
N GLU A 110 -19.62 -1.16 -5.34
CA GLU A 110 -18.62 -1.43 -4.33
C GLU A 110 -17.51 -2.31 -4.90
N PHE A 111 -16.40 -1.71 -5.32
CA PHE A 111 -15.23 -2.42 -5.81
C PHE A 111 -13.96 -1.62 -5.59
N LEU A 112 -12.84 -2.33 -5.59
CA LEU A 112 -11.51 -1.78 -5.45
C LEU A 112 -10.60 -2.36 -6.53
N THR A 113 -9.74 -1.52 -7.10
CA THR A 113 -8.59 -1.96 -7.90
C THR A 113 -7.30 -1.66 -7.16
N LEU A 114 -6.27 -2.48 -7.35
CA LEU A 114 -4.94 -2.25 -6.84
C LEU A 114 -3.99 -1.91 -7.98
N CYS A 115 -3.32 -0.75 -7.90
CA CYS A 115 -2.44 -0.23 -8.94
C CYS A 115 -1.04 0.01 -8.39
N ARG A 116 0.00 -0.24 -9.22
CA ARG A 116 1.39 0.11 -8.87
C ARG A 116 1.70 1.59 -9.06
N SER A 117 0.96 2.26 -9.91
CA SER A 117 1.20 3.64 -10.30
C SER A 117 -0.05 4.50 -10.16
N ALA A 118 0.15 5.81 -9.99
CA ALA A 118 -0.93 6.74 -9.79
C ALA A 118 -0.63 8.12 -10.39
N TRP A 119 -1.70 8.88 -10.61
CA TRP A 119 -1.63 10.29 -10.94
C TRP A 119 -2.77 11.07 -10.31
N ALA A 120 -2.62 12.38 -10.25
CA ALA A 120 -3.61 13.29 -9.66
C ALA A 120 -5.04 13.02 -10.18
N GLY A 121 -5.99 12.92 -9.26
CA GLY A 121 -7.39 12.63 -9.53
C GLY A 121 -7.73 11.16 -9.77
N GLN A 122 -6.78 10.22 -9.54
CA GLN A 122 -7.04 8.78 -9.67
C GLN A 122 -7.95 8.23 -8.58
N ALA A 123 -7.92 8.81 -7.38
CA ALA A 123 -8.73 8.37 -6.23
C ALA A 123 -10.22 8.23 -6.57
N LYS A 124 -10.77 9.11 -7.43
CA LYS A 124 -12.18 9.03 -7.85
C LYS A 124 -12.56 7.75 -8.61
N TYR A 125 -11.59 6.97 -9.04
CA TYR A 125 -11.79 5.73 -9.79
C TYR A 125 -11.60 4.47 -8.95
N GLY A 126 -11.70 4.57 -7.62
CA GLY A 126 -11.64 3.43 -6.72
C GLY A 126 -10.32 2.67 -6.77
N ALA A 127 -9.21 3.36 -7.03
CA ALA A 127 -7.89 2.75 -7.18
C ALA A 127 -7.04 2.93 -5.92
N ALA A 128 -6.75 1.83 -5.26
CA ALA A 128 -5.73 1.75 -4.23
C ALA A 128 -4.35 1.60 -4.88
N VAL A 129 -3.30 2.06 -4.19
CA VAL A 129 -1.94 2.06 -4.73
C VAL A 129 -0.99 1.38 -3.76
N TRP A 130 -0.07 0.56 -4.29
CA TRP A 130 1.08 0.10 -3.52
C TRP A 130 2.37 0.74 -4.04
N SER A 131 3.40 0.70 -3.22
CA SER A 131 4.66 1.40 -3.46
C SER A 131 5.61 0.74 -4.47
N GLY A 132 5.16 -0.30 -5.17
CA GLY A 132 5.97 -1.00 -6.17
C GLY A 132 6.95 -2.02 -5.57
N ASP A 133 7.90 -2.45 -6.39
CA ASP A 133 8.83 -3.55 -6.13
C ASP A 133 10.02 -3.07 -5.27
N ILE A 134 9.76 -2.78 -4.01
CA ILE A 134 10.74 -2.23 -3.07
C ILE A 134 11.64 -3.32 -2.46
N GLY A 135 12.85 -2.95 -2.04
CA GLY A 135 13.79 -3.86 -1.39
C GLY A 135 13.44 -4.19 0.06
N PRO A 136 13.88 -5.36 0.57
CA PRO A 136 13.67 -5.78 1.95
C PRO A 136 14.74 -5.16 2.88
N THR A 137 14.69 -3.85 3.08
CA THR A 137 15.68 -3.10 3.86
C THR A 137 15.04 -2.14 4.86
N TRP A 138 15.76 -1.84 5.93
CA TRP A 138 15.33 -0.85 6.93
C TRP A 138 15.15 0.55 6.33
N GLU A 139 16.00 0.94 5.39
CA GLU A 139 15.86 2.21 4.66
C GLU A 139 14.56 2.23 3.84
N ALA A 140 14.22 1.12 3.19
CA ALA A 140 12.95 1.01 2.48
C ALA A 140 11.77 1.11 3.44
N LEU A 141 11.78 0.41 4.60
CA LEU A 141 10.72 0.54 5.62
C LEU A 141 10.57 2.00 6.08
N TYR A 142 11.65 2.66 6.44
CA TYR A 142 11.63 4.08 6.83
C TYR A 142 11.03 4.96 5.73
N THR A 143 11.41 4.70 4.48
CA THR A 143 10.87 5.42 3.32
C THR A 143 9.36 5.18 3.15
N GLN A 144 8.87 3.96 3.43
CA GLN A 144 7.44 3.65 3.30
C GLN A 144 6.58 4.42 4.32
N VAL A 145 7.05 4.61 5.54
CA VAL A 145 6.34 5.43 6.54
C VAL A 145 6.09 6.85 6.02
N ARG A 146 7.07 7.43 5.34
CA ARG A 146 6.98 8.78 4.75
C ARG A 146 6.18 8.80 3.44
N ALA A 147 6.35 7.76 2.62
CA ALA A 147 5.67 7.64 1.34
C ALA A 147 4.15 7.53 1.51
N GLY A 148 3.67 6.75 2.50
CA GLY A 148 2.25 6.63 2.80
C GLY A 148 1.61 7.96 3.22
N GLN A 149 2.31 8.75 4.04
CA GLN A 149 1.88 10.10 4.39
C GLN A 149 1.83 11.02 3.16
N SER A 150 2.89 10.99 2.34
CA SER A 150 3.04 11.87 1.19
C SER A 150 2.00 11.59 0.10
N ILE A 151 1.72 10.31 -0.19
CA ILE A 151 0.73 9.96 -1.20
C ILE A 151 -0.70 10.29 -0.75
N GLY A 152 -0.97 10.19 0.56
CA GLY A 152 -2.22 10.65 1.16
C GLY A 152 -2.43 12.15 0.93
N ILE A 153 -1.41 12.98 1.18
CA ILE A 153 -1.42 14.43 0.91
C ILE A 153 -1.62 14.71 -0.58
N ALA A 154 -1.10 13.86 -1.46
CA ALA A 154 -1.31 13.97 -2.92
C ALA A 154 -2.74 13.58 -3.37
N GLY A 155 -3.63 13.23 -2.44
CA GLY A 155 -5.04 12.90 -2.71
C GLY A 155 -5.28 11.45 -3.11
N ILE A 156 -4.41 10.53 -2.67
CA ILE A 156 -4.56 9.08 -2.86
C ILE A 156 -4.55 8.42 -1.47
N PRO A 157 -5.70 8.36 -0.80
CA PRO A 157 -5.78 7.93 0.60
C PRO A 157 -5.70 6.41 0.80
N TRP A 158 -5.97 5.63 -0.24
CA TRP A 158 -5.93 4.16 -0.21
C TRP A 158 -4.56 3.68 -0.66
N TRP A 159 -3.72 3.36 0.30
CA TRP A 159 -2.32 3.02 0.06
C TRP A 159 -1.86 1.82 0.89
N THR A 160 -0.84 1.13 0.38
CA THR A 160 -0.13 0.04 1.05
C THR A 160 1.32 -0.07 0.56
N SER A 161 2.11 -0.87 1.24
CA SER A 161 3.40 -1.38 0.75
C SER A 161 3.41 -2.90 0.82
N ASP A 162 4.35 -3.53 0.13
CA ASP A 162 4.62 -4.95 0.29
C ASP A 162 5.31 -5.17 1.64
N ILE A 163 4.62 -5.82 2.57
CA ILE A 163 5.15 -6.09 3.91
C ILE A 163 6.39 -6.97 3.78
N GLY A 164 7.51 -6.49 4.33
CA GLY A 164 8.82 -7.13 4.22
C GLY A 164 9.61 -6.79 2.96
N GLY A 165 9.09 -5.90 2.10
CA GLY A 165 9.65 -5.60 0.78
C GLY A 165 9.26 -6.65 -0.26
N PHE A 166 9.41 -6.34 -1.56
CA PHE A 166 9.05 -7.25 -2.64
C PHE A 166 10.20 -8.17 -3.04
N HIS A 167 11.38 -7.62 -3.35
CA HIS A 167 12.51 -8.39 -3.87
C HIS A 167 13.41 -8.95 -2.78
N GLY A 168 13.40 -10.27 -2.60
CA GLY A 168 14.34 -10.96 -1.73
C GLY A 168 13.87 -11.04 -0.27
N GLY A 169 14.84 -11.20 0.64
CA GLY A 169 14.59 -11.53 2.03
C GLY A 169 14.49 -13.04 2.25
N ASP A 170 15.27 -13.55 3.18
CA ASP A 170 15.28 -14.98 3.56
C ASP A 170 14.49 -15.15 4.86
N ALA A 171 13.39 -15.88 4.79
CA ALA A 171 12.52 -16.14 5.96
C ALA A 171 13.26 -16.90 7.09
N SER A 172 14.39 -17.55 6.81
CA SER A 172 15.23 -18.23 7.81
C SER A 172 16.30 -17.32 8.44
N ASP A 173 16.56 -16.12 7.89
CA ASP A 173 17.51 -15.17 8.42
C ASP A 173 16.92 -14.37 9.59
N PRO A 174 17.46 -14.48 10.82
CA PRO A 174 16.96 -13.74 11.99
C PRO A 174 16.96 -12.21 11.80
N ALA A 175 17.91 -11.66 11.03
CA ALA A 175 17.94 -10.22 10.75
C ALA A 175 16.77 -9.80 9.84
N TYR A 176 16.41 -10.64 8.89
CA TYR A 176 15.24 -10.39 8.06
C TYR A 176 13.92 -10.68 8.79
N GLN A 177 13.89 -11.67 9.69
CA GLN A 177 12.72 -11.94 10.54
C GLN A 177 12.37 -10.71 11.39
N GLU A 178 13.37 -10.03 11.98
CA GLU A 178 13.15 -8.78 12.70
C GLU A 178 12.58 -7.68 11.80
N LEU A 179 13.14 -7.47 10.63
CA LEU A 179 12.65 -6.49 9.66
C LEU A 179 11.20 -6.80 9.25
N PHE A 180 10.90 -8.07 8.98
CA PHE A 180 9.56 -8.49 8.59
C PHE A 180 8.54 -8.25 9.71
N ALA A 181 8.86 -8.58 10.95
CA ALA A 181 8.01 -8.33 12.11
C ALA A 181 7.71 -6.82 12.25
N ARG A 182 8.73 -5.95 12.19
CA ARG A 182 8.56 -4.49 12.27
C ARG A 182 7.77 -3.91 11.11
N TRP A 183 7.95 -4.46 9.91
CA TRP A 183 7.16 -4.06 8.75
C TRP A 183 5.70 -4.51 8.86
N PHE A 184 5.49 -5.69 9.44
CA PHE A 184 4.14 -6.22 9.68
C PHE A 184 3.38 -5.38 10.70
N GLU A 185 4.02 -4.97 11.78
CA GLU A 185 3.50 -4.02 12.77
C GLU A 185 3.06 -2.71 12.09
N PHE A 186 3.93 -2.10 11.29
CA PHE A 186 3.59 -0.90 10.52
C PHE A 186 2.44 -1.17 9.54
N GLY A 187 2.48 -2.27 8.81
CA GLY A 187 1.46 -2.66 7.84
C GLY A 187 0.07 -2.81 8.45
N ALA A 188 -0.02 -3.25 9.71
CA ALA A 188 -1.29 -3.37 10.42
C ALA A 188 -2.02 -2.03 10.60
N PHE A 189 -1.31 -0.90 10.53
CA PHE A 189 -1.85 0.45 10.64
C PHE A 189 -1.84 1.22 9.30
N CYS A 190 -1.49 0.57 8.19
CA CYS A 190 -1.68 1.13 6.87
C CYS A 190 -3.17 1.07 6.44
N PRO A 191 -3.64 1.96 5.55
CA PRO A 191 -4.99 1.90 5.01
C PRO A 191 -5.35 0.52 4.47
N LEU A 192 -4.45 -0.10 3.72
CA LEU A 192 -4.53 -1.50 3.30
C LEU A 192 -3.38 -2.29 3.93
N MET A 193 -3.65 -3.51 4.37
CA MET A 193 -2.64 -4.43 4.89
C MET A 193 -2.47 -5.60 3.92
N ARG A 194 -1.25 -5.82 3.43
CA ARG A 194 -0.98 -6.85 2.43
C ARG A 194 0.41 -7.45 2.58
N VAL A 195 0.49 -8.76 2.79
CA VAL A 195 1.74 -9.51 2.65
C VAL A 195 1.93 -9.86 1.18
N HIS A 196 3.04 -9.46 0.60
CA HIS A 196 3.42 -9.79 -0.77
C HIS A 196 4.94 -9.71 -0.91
N GLY A 197 5.51 -10.53 -1.77
CA GLY A 197 6.93 -10.48 -2.06
C GLY A 197 7.47 -11.78 -2.63
N HIS A 198 8.67 -11.69 -3.19
CA HIS A 198 9.43 -12.78 -3.78
C HIS A 198 10.65 -13.08 -2.92
N ARG A 199 10.59 -14.14 -2.11
CA ARG A 199 11.56 -14.46 -1.06
C ARG A 199 12.72 -15.34 -1.57
N GLU A 200 13.86 -15.26 -0.87
CA GLU A 200 14.96 -16.21 -1.06
C GLU A 200 14.66 -17.56 -0.34
N PRO A 201 15.22 -18.70 -0.78
CA PRO A 201 16.07 -18.76 -1.98
C PRO A 201 15.26 -18.55 -3.26
N ARG A 202 15.78 -17.71 -4.13
CA ARG A 202 15.27 -17.62 -5.50
C ARG A 202 15.72 -18.86 -6.24
N GLU A 203 14.81 -19.73 -6.55
CA GLU A 203 15.08 -20.78 -7.50
C GLU A 203 15.24 -20.18 -8.91
N ASP A 204 15.98 -20.88 -9.77
CA ASP A 204 16.19 -20.49 -11.16
C ASP A 204 14.85 -20.10 -11.81
N VAL A 205 14.85 -19.07 -12.65
CA VAL A 205 13.68 -18.59 -13.41
C VAL A 205 12.98 -19.70 -14.21
N ALA A 206 13.67 -20.83 -14.45
CA ALA A 206 13.13 -22.04 -15.07
C ALA A 206 12.36 -22.94 -14.07
N SER A 207 12.49 -22.73 -12.76
CA SER A 207 11.80 -23.53 -11.73
C SER A 207 10.28 -23.27 -11.73
N GLU A 208 9.51 -24.32 -11.41
CA GLU A 208 8.07 -24.21 -11.16
C GLU A 208 7.78 -23.48 -9.83
N ASN A 209 8.78 -23.41 -8.93
CA ASN A 209 8.73 -22.73 -7.64
C ASN A 209 9.59 -21.44 -7.65
N PRO A 210 9.04 -20.29 -7.97
CA PRO A 210 9.81 -19.07 -8.23
C PRO A 210 10.24 -18.28 -6.98
N GLY A 211 10.23 -18.83 -5.79
CA GLY A 211 10.68 -18.16 -4.58
C GLY A 211 10.48 -18.96 -3.30
N GLY A 212 11.12 -18.51 -2.23
CA GLY A 212 10.96 -19.06 -0.89
C GLY A 212 9.59 -18.78 -0.28
N PRO A 213 9.26 -19.44 0.84
CA PRO A 213 7.98 -19.27 1.53
C PRO A 213 7.83 -17.84 2.08
N ASN A 214 6.60 -17.31 2.09
CA ASN A 214 6.27 -15.96 2.52
C ASN A 214 5.03 -15.90 3.43
N GLU A 215 4.56 -17.01 3.92
CA GLU A 215 3.49 -17.08 4.91
C GLU A 215 4.02 -16.70 6.29
N ILE A 216 3.19 -16.09 7.14
CA ILE A 216 3.64 -15.60 8.46
C ILE A 216 4.32 -16.66 9.32
N TRP A 217 3.90 -17.92 9.23
CA TRP A 217 4.50 -19.05 9.95
C TRP A 217 5.87 -19.51 9.40
N SER A 218 6.28 -19.01 8.25
CA SER A 218 7.58 -19.34 7.66
C SER A 218 8.74 -18.58 8.29
N TYR A 219 8.43 -17.55 9.09
CA TYR A 219 9.39 -16.67 9.75
C TYR A 219 9.71 -17.08 11.20
N GLY A 220 9.33 -18.31 11.60
CA GLY A 220 9.49 -18.81 12.97
C GLY A 220 8.33 -18.47 13.90
N GLU A 221 8.27 -19.16 15.05
CA GLU A 221 7.13 -19.07 15.98
C GLU A 221 6.95 -17.65 16.55
N GLU A 222 8.04 -17.00 16.96
CA GLU A 222 7.99 -15.64 17.56
C GLU A 222 7.37 -14.64 16.56
N VAL A 223 7.81 -14.63 15.32
CA VAL A 223 7.28 -13.72 14.30
C VAL A 223 5.84 -14.09 13.93
N ALA A 224 5.51 -15.38 13.84
CA ALA A 224 4.15 -15.83 13.58
C ALA A 224 3.17 -15.38 14.68
N ASP A 225 3.59 -15.44 15.95
CA ASP A 225 2.80 -14.96 17.09
C ASP A 225 2.61 -13.44 17.05
N ILE A 226 3.67 -12.69 16.73
CA ILE A 226 3.60 -11.24 16.53
C ILE A 226 2.60 -10.92 15.43
N CYS A 227 2.77 -11.52 14.24
CA CYS A 227 1.88 -11.29 13.10
C CYS A 227 0.42 -11.61 13.42
N SER A 228 0.16 -12.74 14.07
CA SER A 228 -1.18 -13.17 14.45
C SER A 228 -1.83 -12.15 15.39
N ARG A 229 -1.09 -11.63 16.35
CA ARG A 229 -1.55 -10.61 17.29
C ARG A 229 -1.96 -9.31 16.57
N TYR A 230 -1.17 -8.86 15.59
CA TYR A 230 -1.50 -7.65 14.83
C TYR A 230 -2.65 -7.85 13.84
N ILE A 231 -2.84 -9.05 13.29
CA ILE A 231 -4.04 -9.39 12.52
C ILE A 231 -5.28 -9.25 13.39
N LEU A 232 -5.28 -9.87 14.57
CA LEU A 232 -6.41 -9.82 15.50
C LEU A 232 -6.68 -8.39 16.00
N LEU A 233 -5.62 -7.62 16.31
CA LEU A 233 -5.77 -6.23 16.68
C LEU A 233 -6.41 -5.41 15.58
N ARG A 234 -5.98 -5.61 14.32
CA ARG A 234 -6.58 -4.92 13.18
C ARG A 234 -8.06 -5.26 13.02
N GLU A 235 -8.46 -6.52 13.28
CA GLU A 235 -9.87 -6.91 13.30
C GLU A 235 -10.65 -6.21 14.42
N THR A 236 -10.06 -6.08 15.60
CA THR A 236 -10.67 -5.31 16.71
C THR A 236 -10.83 -3.83 16.35
N LEU A 237 -9.88 -3.26 15.60
CA LEU A 237 -9.93 -1.87 15.13
C LEU A 237 -10.76 -1.69 13.84
N ARG A 238 -11.41 -2.72 13.31
CA ARG A 238 -12.19 -2.65 12.07
C ARG A 238 -13.25 -1.55 12.08
N PRO A 239 -14.07 -1.34 13.15
CA PRO A 239 -15.02 -0.24 13.17
C PRO A 239 -14.36 1.12 13.01
N TYR A 240 -13.27 1.37 13.74
CA TYR A 240 -12.49 2.60 13.64
C TYR A 240 -11.90 2.78 12.22
N LEU A 241 -11.28 1.74 11.67
CA LEU A 241 -10.73 1.75 10.31
C LEU A 241 -11.81 2.05 9.27
N THR A 242 -12.99 1.46 9.40
CA THR A 242 -14.11 1.71 8.49
C THR A 242 -14.50 3.19 8.51
N ARG A 243 -14.72 3.78 9.69
CA ARG A 243 -15.01 5.22 9.83
C ARG A 243 -13.94 6.11 9.18
N VAL A 244 -12.67 5.80 9.42
CA VAL A 244 -11.55 6.57 8.84
C VAL A 244 -11.47 6.45 7.33
N MET A 245 -11.77 5.27 6.78
CA MET A 245 -11.78 5.04 5.34
C MET A 245 -13.02 5.66 4.65
N ASP A 246 -14.17 5.68 5.33
CA ASP A 246 -15.37 6.39 4.88
C ASP A 246 -15.10 7.89 4.82
N GLU A 247 -14.49 8.47 5.87
CA GLU A 247 -14.07 9.88 5.87
C GLU A 247 -13.11 10.18 4.71
N ALA A 248 -12.14 9.30 4.45
CA ALA A 248 -11.23 9.45 3.33
C ALA A 248 -11.97 9.45 1.97
N SER A 249 -13.01 8.64 1.83
CA SER A 249 -13.81 8.54 0.61
C SER A 249 -14.74 9.75 0.43
N GLU A 250 -15.34 10.24 1.52
CA GLU A 250 -16.31 11.34 1.49
C GLU A 250 -15.66 12.71 1.44
N CYS A 251 -14.60 12.93 2.23
CA CYS A 251 -13.97 14.24 2.45
C CYS A 251 -12.61 14.37 1.75
N GLY A 252 -12.01 13.27 1.29
CA GLY A 252 -10.67 13.26 0.70
C GLY A 252 -9.54 13.42 1.72
N ILE A 253 -9.83 13.36 3.01
CA ILE A 253 -8.83 13.40 4.07
C ILE A 253 -8.18 12.01 4.17
N PRO A 254 -6.84 11.88 4.07
CA PRO A 254 -6.21 10.57 4.06
C PRO A 254 -6.38 9.82 5.39
N ALA A 255 -6.48 8.50 5.31
CA ALA A 255 -6.52 7.65 6.50
C ALA A 255 -5.18 7.68 7.24
N MET A 256 -4.06 7.59 6.53
CA MET A 256 -2.70 7.75 7.07
C MET A 256 -2.30 9.23 6.96
N ARG A 257 -2.23 9.92 8.09
CA ARG A 257 -2.09 11.38 8.15
C ARG A 257 -0.71 11.79 8.69
N ALA A 258 -0.02 12.69 8.00
CA ALA A 258 1.09 13.41 8.61
C ALA A 258 0.57 14.24 9.79
N LEU A 259 1.36 14.35 10.86
CA LEU A 259 0.92 15.01 12.11
C LEU A 259 0.41 16.44 11.88
N PHE A 260 1.00 17.18 10.95
CA PHE A 260 0.60 18.56 10.67
C PHE A 260 -0.81 18.69 10.04
N LEU A 261 -1.39 17.62 9.51
CA LEU A 261 -2.77 17.67 8.99
C LEU A 261 -3.78 17.85 10.12
N GLU A 262 -3.52 17.28 11.28
CA GLU A 262 -4.37 17.39 12.47
C GLU A 262 -3.90 18.48 13.45
N PHE A 263 -2.60 18.78 13.43
CA PHE A 263 -1.96 19.72 14.36
C PHE A 263 -1.14 20.78 13.61
N PRO A 264 -1.76 21.59 12.72
CA PRO A 264 -1.05 22.56 11.89
C PRO A 264 -0.39 23.69 12.71
N GLU A 265 -0.93 24.00 13.90
CA GLU A 265 -0.41 25.04 14.80
C GLU A 265 0.80 24.56 15.63
N ASP A 266 1.10 23.26 15.63
CA ASP A 266 2.27 22.74 16.28
C ASP A 266 3.45 22.64 15.29
N GLY A 267 4.39 23.59 15.41
CA GLY A 267 5.53 23.70 14.50
C GLY A 267 6.41 22.44 14.42
N ARG A 268 6.43 21.56 15.44
CA ARG A 268 7.19 20.32 15.40
C ARG A 268 6.55 19.29 14.48
N CYS A 269 5.23 19.30 14.35
CA CYS A 269 4.50 18.36 13.49
C CYS A 269 4.87 18.48 12.01
N TRP A 270 5.41 19.63 11.58
CA TRP A 270 5.84 19.86 10.20
C TRP A 270 7.18 19.20 9.83
N SER A 271 7.96 18.82 10.81
CA SER A 271 9.28 18.20 10.62
C SER A 271 9.41 16.82 11.25
N TRP A 272 8.33 16.31 11.86
CA TRP A 272 8.33 15.01 12.53
C TRP A 272 7.62 14.00 11.62
N ASP A 273 8.38 13.25 10.82
CA ASP A 273 7.88 12.42 9.75
C ASP A 273 8.09 10.89 9.95
N GLY A 274 8.70 10.50 11.07
CA GLY A 274 8.90 9.10 11.45
C GLY A 274 7.67 8.42 12.06
N GLU A 275 6.61 9.18 12.34
CA GLU A 275 5.34 8.70 12.88
C GLU A 275 4.17 9.36 12.18
N PHE A 276 2.98 8.81 12.33
CA PHE A 276 1.78 9.30 11.66
C PHE A 276 0.53 9.08 12.51
N LEU A 277 -0.55 9.71 12.12
CA LEU A 277 -1.88 9.42 12.65
C LEU A 277 -2.64 8.51 11.68
N LEU A 278 -3.22 7.44 12.18
CA LEU A 278 -4.26 6.69 11.50
C LEU A 278 -5.61 7.30 11.90
N GLY A 279 -6.29 7.92 10.96
CA GLY A 279 -7.42 8.80 11.26
C GLY A 279 -7.01 10.02 12.09
N PRO A 280 -7.96 10.65 12.80
CA PRO A 280 -7.66 11.84 13.60
C PRO A 280 -7.01 11.52 14.96
N ASP A 281 -7.11 10.28 15.46
CA ASP A 281 -6.95 10.02 16.89
C ASP A 281 -5.87 9.00 17.27
N LEU A 282 -5.49 8.09 16.36
CA LEU A 282 -4.55 7.01 16.66
C LEU A 282 -3.15 7.35 16.14
N LEU A 283 -2.23 7.70 17.01
CA LEU A 283 -0.82 7.95 16.69
C LEU A 283 -0.05 6.63 16.67
N VAL A 284 0.70 6.41 15.59
CA VAL A 284 1.51 5.23 15.32
C VAL A 284 2.96 5.64 15.11
N SER A 285 3.89 5.04 15.87
CA SER A 285 5.32 5.34 15.79
C SER A 285 6.11 4.07 15.42
N PRO A 286 6.28 3.78 14.09
CA PRO A 286 6.98 2.59 13.63
C PRO A 286 8.45 2.55 14.02
N ILE A 287 8.96 1.35 14.31
CA ILE A 287 10.39 1.11 14.51
C ILE A 287 11.03 0.85 13.15
N THR A 288 11.94 1.70 12.76
CA THR A 288 12.57 1.68 11.42
C THR A 288 14.09 1.49 11.45
N GLU A 289 14.63 1.09 12.61
CA GLU A 289 16.07 0.84 12.79
C GLU A 289 16.31 -0.58 13.36
N ALA A 290 17.26 -1.29 12.75
CA ALA A 290 17.64 -2.64 13.17
C ALA A 290 18.08 -2.67 14.64
N GLY A 291 17.61 -3.68 15.37
CA GLY A 291 17.99 -3.91 16.78
C GLY A 291 17.42 -2.90 17.76
N SER A 292 16.67 -1.89 17.31
CA SER A 292 16.06 -0.91 18.22
C SER A 292 14.98 -1.56 19.10
N ARG A 293 15.02 -1.24 20.39
CA ARG A 293 14.03 -1.69 21.40
C ARG A 293 13.43 -0.51 22.14
N THR A 294 13.65 0.69 21.64
CA THR A 294 13.03 1.93 22.11
C THR A 294 12.69 2.82 20.94
N ALA A 295 11.69 3.66 21.09
CA ALA A 295 11.29 4.68 20.13
C ALA A 295 11.30 6.08 20.74
N ARG A 296 11.69 7.06 19.96
CA ARG A 296 11.42 8.47 20.27
C ARG A 296 10.07 8.83 19.67
N VAL A 297 9.12 9.22 20.50
CA VAL A 297 7.75 9.55 20.10
C VAL A 297 7.46 11.00 20.45
N TYR A 298 6.89 11.72 19.51
CA TYR A 298 6.40 13.07 19.74
C TYR A 298 4.88 13.08 19.85
N LEU A 299 4.36 13.50 20.97
CA LEU A 299 2.93 13.66 21.18
C LEU A 299 2.52 15.10 20.80
N PRO A 300 1.76 15.32 19.72
CA PRO A 300 1.36 16.65 19.25
C PRO A 300 0.66 17.46 20.34
N ARG A 301 1.00 18.78 20.36
CA ARG A 301 0.42 19.75 21.29
C ARG A 301 -1.07 20.02 20.94
N GLY A 302 -1.87 20.26 21.94
CA GLY A 302 -3.29 20.56 21.79
C GLY A 302 -4.22 19.38 22.07
N ALA A 303 -3.66 18.24 22.41
CA ALA A 303 -4.39 17.05 22.87
C ALA A 303 -3.69 16.41 24.07
N ARG A 304 -4.43 15.58 24.82
CA ARG A 304 -3.89 14.61 25.77
C ARG A 304 -3.93 13.24 25.12
N TRP A 305 -2.92 12.44 25.42
CA TRP A 305 -2.67 11.17 24.78
C TRP A 305 -2.60 10.05 25.79
N ARG A 306 -3.26 8.94 25.52
CA ARG A 306 -3.15 7.72 26.32
C ARG A 306 -2.37 6.68 25.53
N GLN A 307 -1.40 6.05 26.16
CA GLN A 307 -0.70 4.91 25.56
C GLN A 307 -1.68 3.77 25.33
N LEU A 308 -1.63 3.17 24.15
CA LEU A 308 -2.39 1.98 23.81
C LEU A 308 -1.43 0.77 23.84
N LEU A 309 -1.70 -0.16 24.72
CA LEU A 309 -0.91 -1.38 24.91
C LEU A 309 -1.65 -2.56 24.32
N ILE A 310 -0.97 -3.32 23.44
CA ILE A 310 -1.56 -4.51 22.85
C ILE A 310 -1.54 -5.62 23.91
N ALA A 311 -2.71 -6.12 24.27
CA ALA A 311 -2.82 -7.22 25.22
C ALA A 311 -2.38 -8.54 24.57
N PRO A 312 -1.77 -9.47 25.33
CA PRO A 312 -1.53 -10.82 24.84
C PRO A 312 -2.84 -11.46 24.40
N SER A 313 -2.82 -12.17 23.28
CA SER A 313 -3.99 -12.95 22.85
C SER A 313 -4.34 -13.98 23.94
N ARG A 314 -5.52 -13.87 24.52
CA ARG A 314 -6.07 -14.92 25.39
C ARG A 314 -7.02 -15.76 24.55
N GLY A 315 -6.58 -16.93 24.13
CA GLY A 315 -7.44 -17.99 23.63
C GLY A 315 -7.42 -19.14 24.63
N ASP A 316 -8.54 -19.42 25.31
CA ASP A 316 -8.83 -20.78 25.76
C ASP A 316 -9.15 -21.59 24.50
N GLU A 317 -8.81 -22.89 24.48
CA GLU A 317 -8.94 -23.78 23.31
C GLU A 317 -10.35 -23.79 22.64
N ASP A 318 -11.37 -23.19 23.28
CA ASP A 318 -12.76 -23.15 22.83
C ASP A 318 -13.30 -21.73 22.52
N GLN A 319 -12.49 -20.66 22.58
CA GLN A 319 -12.92 -19.30 22.21
C GLN A 319 -12.13 -18.77 21.01
N GLU A 320 -12.81 -18.07 20.09
CA GLU A 320 -12.13 -17.34 19.01
C GLU A 320 -11.07 -16.41 19.61
N ALA A 321 -9.84 -16.55 19.11
CA ALA A 321 -8.73 -15.72 19.54
C ALA A 321 -9.04 -14.25 19.22
N THR A 322 -9.13 -13.42 20.24
CA THR A 322 -9.31 -11.97 20.10
C THR A 322 -8.08 -11.25 20.66
N ALA A 323 -7.50 -10.33 19.88
CA ALA A 323 -6.57 -9.39 20.46
C ALA A 323 -7.36 -8.21 21.01
N SER A 324 -7.04 -7.83 22.23
CA SER A 324 -7.57 -6.63 22.86
C SER A 324 -6.45 -5.64 23.10
N TYR A 325 -6.79 -4.40 23.31
CA TYR A 325 -5.87 -3.37 23.78
C TYR A 325 -6.23 -2.94 25.19
N MET A 326 -5.24 -2.39 25.89
CA MET A 326 -5.41 -1.77 27.18
C MET A 326 -4.96 -0.31 27.10
N LEU A 327 -5.64 0.56 27.80
CA LEU A 327 -5.23 1.95 27.92
C LEU A 327 -4.24 2.10 29.07
N GLY A 328 -3.03 2.52 28.74
CA GLY A 328 -1.95 2.77 29.68
C GLY A 328 -1.97 4.20 30.25
N GLU A 329 -0.78 4.75 30.47
CA GLU A 329 -0.58 6.08 31.04
C GLU A 329 -1.08 7.19 30.11
N THR A 330 -1.43 8.33 30.71
CA THR A 330 -1.84 9.54 29.99
C THR A 330 -0.72 10.57 30.03
N PHE A 331 -0.48 11.21 28.89
CA PHE A 331 0.55 12.20 28.69
C PHE A 331 -0.03 13.51 28.13
N GLU A 332 0.57 14.63 28.51
CA GLU A 332 0.25 15.92 27.90
C GLU A 332 0.92 16.04 26.52
N GLY A 333 0.19 16.58 25.53
CA GLY A 333 0.75 16.88 24.23
C GLY A 333 1.80 18.00 24.27
N GLY A 334 2.65 18.04 23.25
CA GLY A 334 3.85 18.87 23.18
C GLY A 334 5.06 18.19 23.84
N SER A 335 4.93 16.93 24.22
CA SER A 335 5.96 16.13 24.91
C SER A 335 6.69 15.20 23.90
N GLU A 336 7.99 15.05 24.10
CA GLU A 336 8.80 14.02 23.44
C GLU A 336 9.16 12.95 24.48
N LEU A 337 8.87 11.71 24.15
CA LEU A 337 9.03 10.56 25.02
C LEU A 337 10.02 9.56 24.42
N THR A 338 10.69 8.80 25.30
CA THR A 338 11.36 7.56 24.92
C THR A 338 10.53 6.40 25.46
N ILE A 339 10.01 5.58 24.58
CA ILE A 339 9.09 4.48 24.87
C ILE A 339 9.78 3.15 24.59
N ASP A 340 9.65 2.20 25.51
CA ASP A 340 10.10 0.83 25.26
C ASP A 340 9.32 0.21 24.12
N ALA A 341 10.04 -0.41 23.19
CA ALA A 341 9.51 -1.04 22.00
C ALA A 341 10.18 -2.40 21.77
N PRO A 342 9.94 -3.41 22.64
CA PRO A 342 10.39 -4.78 22.37
C PRO A 342 9.86 -5.26 21.02
N LEU A 343 10.39 -6.36 20.48
CA LEU A 343 10.14 -6.76 19.10
C LEU A 343 8.64 -6.93 18.76
N GLU A 344 7.85 -7.28 19.73
CA GLU A 344 6.40 -7.49 19.61
C GLU A 344 5.55 -6.22 19.78
N CYS A 345 6.16 -5.04 19.93
CA CYS A 345 5.45 -3.81 20.24
C CYS A 345 5.85 -2.63 19.35
N ILE A 346 4.89 -2.09 18.64
CA ILE A 346 4.94 -0.75 18.06
C ILE A 346 4.33 0.26 19.03
N PRO A 347 4.98 1.40 19.34
CA PRO A 347 4.37 2.42 20.19
C PRO A 347 3.12 3.03 19.56
N LEU A 348 2.03 3.01 20.32
CA LEU A 348 0.72 3.51 19.94
C LEU A 348 0.18 4.45 21.00
N PHE A 349 -0.44 5.53 20.57
CA PHE A 349 -1.13 6.47 21.45
C PHE A 349 -2.48 6.87 20.84
N ILE A 350 -3.46 7.03 21.71
CA ILE A 350 -4.79 7.47 21.30
C ILE A 350 -5.10 8.80 21.99
N ARG A 351 -5.80 9.71 21.29
CA ARG A 351 -6.33 10.91 21.96
C ARG A 351 -7.24 10.53 23.11
N GLU A 352 -7.10 11.23 24.24
CA GLU A 352 -7.98 11.00 25.37
C GLU A 352 -9.44 11.23 25.00
N ASN A 353 -10.31 10.34 25.46
CA ASN A 353 -11.76 10.30 25.17
C ASN A 353 -12.15 9.87 23.73
N THR A 354 -11.23 9.31 22.96
CA THR A 354 -11.59 8.66 21.70
C THR A 354 -12.15 7.26 21.94
N ASP A 355 -13.22 6.94 21.21
CA ASP A 355 -13.78 5.60 21.14
C ASP A 355 -13.26 4.91 19.85
N LEU A 356 -12.70 3.72 20.00
CA LEU A 356 -12.22 2.91 18.88
C LEU A 356 -13.26 1.88 18.39
N ASP A 357 -14.37 1.74 19.12
CA ASP A 357 -15.47 0.84 18.77
C ASP A 357 -16.35 1.36 17.62
#